data_1f47fd303698b4176acfa65d40ae238a
#
_entry.id   1f47fd303698b4176acfa65d40ae238a
#
_cell.length_a   1.000
_cell.length_b   1.000
_cell.length_c   1.000
_cell.angle_alpha   90.00
_cell.angle_beta   90.00
_cell.angle_gamma   90.00
#
_symmetry.space_group_name_H-M   'P 1'
#
loop_
_entity.id
_entity.type
_entity.pdbx_description
1 polymer ?
#
loop_
_entity_poly.entity_id
_entity_poly.type
_entity_poly.pdbx_seq_one_letter_code
_entity_poly.pdbx_strand_id
1 'polypeptide(L)'
;PRCALCALAYGQARRPCVDSPPMSTSTIDHLEPRDRPLTHGPSGAGHAADGAAASSPNQLIERLPQRDRQRLLAMCEPVQLVLAEVLYEPGKPTQHVYFPTDSFISLLTLIDGKPGLEVGLVGSEGMLGAHLALGVGTTPLRALVQGPGATWRIPAAAFRAELTRSVPLQRCLDR
;
A
#
# COMPACT_ATOMS: atom_id res chain seq x y z
N PRO A 1 5.10 -7.83 20.49
CA PRO A 1 4.15 -7.81 19.39
C PRO A 1 4.95 -8.00 18.09
N ARG A 2 4.83 -9.19 17.52
CA ARG A 2 5.52 -9.57 16.29
C ARG A 2 4.85 -8.84 15.13
N CYS A 3 5.64 -8.18 14.28
CA CYS A 3 5.17 -7.48 13.08
C CYS A 3 4.36 -8.44 12.20
N ALA A 4 3.14 -8.06 11.81
CA ALA A 4 2.24 -8.85 10.98
C ALA A 4 2.85 -9.25 9.61
N LEU A 5 3.87 -8.53 9.15
CA LEU A 5 4.61 -8.82 7.91
C LEU A 5 5.51 -10.06 7.98
N CYS A 6 5.97 -10.48 9.18
CA CYS A 6 6.77 -11.71 9.31
C CYS A 6 5.95 -13.00 9.11
N ALA A 7 4.64 -12.97 9.30
CA ALA A 7 3.78 -14.14 9.14
C ALA A 7 3.51 -14.52 7.68
N LEU A 8 3.67 -13.59 6.73
CA LEU A 8 3.38 -13.78 5.31
C LEU A 8 4.56 -14.31 4.48
N ALA A 9 5.78 -14.31 5.03
CA ALA A 9 6.99 -14.73 4.32
C ALA A 9 7.30 -16.23 4.43
N TYR A 10 6.67 -16.97 5.36
CA TYR A 10 6.91 -18.40 5.57
C TYR A 10 5.65 -19.20 5.27
N GLY A 11 5.57 -19.73 4.06
CA GLY A 11 4.60 -20.74 3.67
C GLY A 11 4.81 -22.04 4.48
N GLN A 12 3.90 -22.35 5.37
CA GLN A 12 3.82 -23.65 6.05
C GLN A 12 2.74 -24.50 5.40
N ALA A 13 3.25 -25.55 4.74
CA ALA A 13 2.72 -26.92 4.68
C ALA A 13 1.19 -27.14 4.71
N ARG A 14 0.73 -27.65 3.59
CA ARG A 14 -0.40 -28.56 3.34
C ARG A 14 -1.05 -29.20 4.58
N ARG A 15 -2.34 -28.88 4.79
CA ARG A 15 -3.30 -29.78 5.45
C ARG A 15 -4.43 -30.12 4.47
N PRO A 16 -4.93 -31.38 4.47
CA PRO A 16 -5.92 -31.81 3.50
C PRO A 16 -7.31 -31.22 3.79
N CYS A 17 -8.04 -30.96 2.72
CA CYS A 17 -9.45 -30.58 2.74
C CYS A 17 -10.29 -31.61 3.49
N VAL A 18 -11.08 -31.15 4.45
CA VAL A 18 -12.21 -31.89 4.99
C VAL A 18 -13.47 -31.31 4.37
N ASP A 19 -14.30 -32.21 3.83
CA ASP A 19 -15.56 -31.94 3.15
C ASP A 19 -16.49 -31.05 3.98
N SER A 20 -17.01 -29.99 3.38
CA SER A 20 -18.12 -29.21 3.91
C SER A 20 -19.36 -29.44 3.02
N PRO A 21 -20.56 -29.61 3.63
CA PRO A 21 -21.78 -29.88 2.91
C PRO A 21 -22.31 -28.65 2.15
N PRO A 22 -23.19 -28.86 1.13
CA PRO A 22 -23.68 -27.79 0.29
C PRO A 22 -24.65 -26.87 1.01
N MET A 23 -24.44 -25.57 0.91
CA MET A 23 -25.36 -24.54 1.42
C MET A 23 -26.53 -24.34 0.46
N SER A 24 -27.75 -24.44 1.03
CA SER A 24 -29.02 -24.21 0.38
C SER A 24 -29.16 -22.77 -0.16
N THR A 25 -29.65 -22.69 -1.39
CA THR A 25 -30.08 -21.48 -2.08
C THR A 25 -31.31 -20.90 -1.38
N SER A 26 -31.16 -19.71 -0.79
CA SER A 26 -32.29 -18.90 -0.34
C SER A 26 -32.56 -17.80 -1.37
N THR A 27 -33.77 -17.84 -1.91
CA THR A 27 -34.37 -16.92 -2.87
C THR A 27 -34.40 -15.50 -2.28
N ILE A 28 -33.78 -14.53 -2.93
CA ILE A 28 -33.92 -13.13 -2.57
C ILE A 28 -35.03 -12.52 -3.42
N ASP A 29 -36.06 -12.12 -2.73
CA ASP A 29 -37.27 -11.44 -3.24
C ASP A 29 -36.94 -10.01 -3.75
N HIS A 30 -37.68 -9.63 -4.79
CA HIS A 30 -37.63 -8.34 -5.49
C HIS A 30 -37.79 -7.15 -4.54
N LEU A 31 -36.87 -6.18 -4.64
CA LEU A 31 -37.07 -4.80 -4.19
C LEU A 31 -37.05 -3.88 -5.41
N GLU A 32 -38.20 -3.28 -5.69
CA GLU A 32 -38.42 -2.28 -6.73
C GLU A 32 -37.64 -0.97 -6.46
N PRO A 33 -37.17 -0.28 -7.50
CA PRO A 33 -36.51 1.02 -7.34
C PRO A 33 -37.56 2.13 -7.14
N ARG A 34 -37.43 2.88 -6.05
CA ARG A 34 -38.18 4.13 -5.84
C ARG A 34 -37.48 5.29 -6.52
N ASP A 35 -38.00 5.72 -7.64
CA ASP A 35 -37.69 6.98 -8.30
C ASP A 35 -37.98 8.17 -7.38
N ARG A 36 -36.95 8.97 -7.09
CA ARG A 36 -37.09 10.33 -6.55
C ARG A 36 -36.24 11.27 -7.39
N PRO A 37 -36.82 12.26 -8.06
CA PRO A 37 -36.05 13.23 -8.82
C PRO A 37 -35.35 14.21 -7.87
N LEU A 38 -34.01 14.32 -7.98
CA LEU A 38 -33.25 15.37 -7.32
C LEU A 38 -33.21 16.59 -8.25
N THR A 39 -33.78 17.67 -7.81
CA THR A 39 -33.74 18.99 -8.44
C THR A 39 -32.33 19.56 -8.38
N HIS A 40 -31.82 19.89 -9.57
CA HIS A 40 -30.58 20.65 -9.73
C HIS A 40 -30.84 22.13 -9.40
N GLY A 41 -30.06 22.66 -8.46
CA GLY A 41 -29.85 24.10 -8.32
C GLY A 41 -28.43 24.45 -8.80
N PRO A 42 -28.26 25.50 -9.62
CA PRO A 42 -26.95 25.93 -10.04
C PRO A 42 -26.37 26.88 -9.02
N SER A 43 -25.19 26.62 -8.53
CA SER A 43 -24.36 27.67 -7.91
C SER A 43 -22.92 27.44 -8.28
N GLY A 44 -22.46 28.30 -9.16
CA GLY A 44 -21.08 28.43 -9.51
C GLY A 44 -20.30 29.10 -8.39
N ALA A 45 -19.06 28.76 -8.30
CA ALA A 45 -17.94 29.65 -8.00
C ALA A 45 -16.66 28.85 -8.19
N GLY A 46 -15.87 29.29 -9.16
CA GLY A 46 -14.54 28.78 -9.36
C GLY A 46 -13.71 28.93 -8.08
N HIS A 47 -13.14 27.85 -7.63
CA HIS A 47 -12.01 27.89 -6.71
C HIS A 47 -10.77 27.57 -7.55
N ALA A 48 -10.01 28.63 -7.79
CA ALA A 48 -8.63 28.52 -8.25
C ALA A 48 -7.89 27.56 -7.28
N ALA A 49 -7.29 26.55 -7.86
CA ALA A 49 -6.41 25.65 -7.14
C ALA A 49 -5.10 26.38 -6.86
N ASP A 50 -5.00 27.03 -5.71
CA ASP A 50 -3.76 27.41 -5.06
C ASP A 50 -3.89 27.04 -3.58
N GLY A 51 -3.59 25.82 -3.31
CA GLY A 51 -3.41 25.24 -2.00
C GLY A 51 -2.64 23.96 -2.19
N ALA A 52 -1.30 24.05 -2.19
CA ALA A 52 -0.51 22.87 -1.89
C ALA A 52 -0.99 22.39 -0.52
N ALA A 53 -1.95 21.46 -0.51
CA ALA A 53 -2.36 20.76 0.69
C ALA A 53 -1.06 20.22 1.28
N ALA A 54 -0.69 20.71 2.47
CA ALA A 54 0.46 20.21 3.19
C ALA A 54 0.23 18.71 3.37
N SER A 55 0.86 17.91 2.51
CA SER A 55 0.74 16.47 2.56
C SER A 55 1.15 16.02 3.95
N SER A 56 0.33 15.21 4.59
CA SER A 56 0.63 14.65 5.90
C SER A 56 1.98 13.93 5.84
N PRO A 57 2.90 14.17 6.75
CA PRO A 57 4.21 13.54 6.70
C PRO A 57 4.06 12.02 6.85
N ASN A 58 4.92 11.25 6.16
CA ASN A 58 4.98 9.80 6.39
C ASN A 58 5.54 9.52 7.79
N GLN A 59 4.76 8.84 8.62
CA GLN A 59 5.06 8.63 10.04
C GLN A 59 6.31 7.78 10.27
N LEU A 60 6.64 6.85 9.36
CA LEU A 60 7.85 6.06 9.46
C LEU A 60 9.09 6.95 9.27
N ILE A 61 9.07 7.83 8.27
CA ILE A 61 10.14 8.79 8.00
C ILE A 61 10.28 9.77 9.18
N GLU A 62 9.17 10.23 9.75
CA GLU A 62 9.18 11.18 10.89
C GLU A 62 9.80 10.60 12.17
N ARG A 63 9.77 9.28 12.35
CA ARG A 63 10.41 8.60 13.48
C ARG A 63 11.93 8.54 13.38
N LEU A 64 12.50 8.84 12.21
CA LEU A 64 13.94 8.85 12.03
C LEU A 64 14.57 10.09 12.67
N PRO A 65 15.80 9.99 13.24
CA PRO A 65 16.57 11.15 13.60
C PRO A 65 16.71 12.13 12.44
N GLN A 66 16.73 13.43 12.69
CA GLN A 66 16.71 14.47 11.67
C GLN A 66 17.76 14.26 10.55
N ARG A 67 18.97 13.87 10.93
CA ARG A 67 20.07 13.62 9.97
C ARG A 67 19.76 12.45 9.02
N ASP A 68 19.23 11.34 9.56
CA ASP A 68 18.88 10.16 8.78
C ASP A 68 17.67 10.42 7.88
N ARG A 69 16.65 11.14 8.42
CA ARG A 69 15.49 11.58 7.66
C ARG A 69 15.86 12.47 6.48
N GLN A 70 16.70 13.50 6.68
CA GLN A 70 17.16 14.38 5.62
C GLN A 70 17.92 13.61 4.53
N ARG A 71 18.77 12.67 4.93
CA ARG A 71 19.53 11.86 4.00
C ARG A 71 18.65 10.92 3.19
N LEU A 72 17.65 10.28 3.82
CA LEU A 72 16.68 9.43 3.13
C LEU A 72 15.85 10.26 2.13
N LEU A 73 15.29 11.37 2.57
CA LEU A 73 14.47 12.26 1.73
C LEU A 73 15.26 12.86 0.55
N ALA A 74 16.55 13.12 0.72
CA ALA A 74 17.41 13.60 -0.37
C ALA A 74 17.57 12.58 -1.52
N MET A 75 17.28 11.30 -1.27
CA MET A 75 17.30 10.23 -2.27
C MET A 75 15.91 9.90 -2.80
N CYS A 76 14.88 10.49 -2.22
CA CYS A 76 13.49 10.28 -2.64
C CYS A 76 13.07 11.35 -3.65
N GLU A 77 12.15 10.97 -4.51
CA GLU A 77 11.41 11.88 -5.40
C GLU A 77 9.94 11.93 -5.00
N PRO A 78 9.30 13.10 -5.01
CA PRO A 78 7.86 13.19 -4.82
C PRO A 78 7.14 12.72 -6.07
N VAL A 79 6.17 11.81 -5.93
CA VAL A 79 5.34 11.34 -7.04
C VAL A 79 3.86 11.33 -6.63
N GLN A 80 2.98 11.49 -7.62
CA GLN A 80 1.54 11.34 -7.46
C GLN A 80 1.13 9.96 -7.95
N LEU A 81 0.52 9.17 -7.07
CA LEU A 81 -0.05 7.88 -7.42
C LEU A 81 -1.46 8.06 -7.99
N VAL A 82 -1.77 7.27 -9.01
CA VAL A 82 -3.06 7.30 -9.69
C VAL A 82 -3.90 6.08 -9.26
N LEU A 83 -5.21 6.27 -9.13
CA LEU A 83 -6.14 5.18 -8.79
C LEU A 83 -5.98 4.00 -9.75
N ALA A 84 -5.97 2.79 -9.21
CA ALA A 84 -5.80 1.52 -9.93
C ALA A 84 -4.41 1.32 -10.59
N GLU A 85 -3.43 2.19 -10.32
CA GLU A 85 -2.05 1.96 -10.73
C GLU A 85 -1.49 0.72 -10.00
N VAL A 86 -0.82 -0.17 -10.76
CA VAL A 86 -0.15 -1.36 -10.20
C VAL A 86 1.32 -1.04 -9.99
N LEU A 87 1.75 -0.99 -8.74
CA LEU A 87 3.12 -0.66 -8.35
C LEU A 87 4.01 -1.90 -8.30
N TYR A 88 3.46 -3.04 -7.86
CA TYR A 88 4.16 -4.32 -7.82
C TYR A 88 3.31 -5.42 -8.44
N GLU A 89 3.97 -6.26 -9.21
CA GLU A 89 3.43 -7.53 -9.68
C GLU A 89 4.10 -8.71 -8.96
N PRO A 90 3.35 -9.76 -8.63
CA PRO A 90 3.89 -10.94 -7.95
C PRO A 90 5.09 -11.55 -8.68
N GLY A 91 6.14 -11.85 -7.94
CA GLY A 91 7.35 -12.48 -8.47
C GLY A 91 8.25 -11.59 -9.30
N LYS A 92 7.85 -10.35 -9.59
CA LYS A 92 8.71 -9.39 -10.29
C LYS A 92 9.69 -8.72 -9.32
N PRO A 93 10.91 -8.38 -9.78
CA PRO A 93 11.86 -7.63 -8.97
C PRO A 93 11.30 -6.27 -8.55
N THR A 94 11.43 -5.95 -7.27
CA THR A 94 11.03 -4.66 -6.72
C THR A 94 11.98 -3.56 -7.18
N GLN A 95 11.46 -2.62 -7.95
CA GLN A 95 12.22 -1.52 -8.55
C GLN A 95 12.34 -0.31 -7.63
N HIS A 96 11.28 0.01 -6.91
CA HIS A 96 11.17 1.20 -6.06
C HIS A 96 10.56 0.83 -4.71
N VAL A 97 10.77 1.69 -3.73
CA VAL A 97 10.10 1.71 -2.43
C VAL A 97 9.25 2.97 -2.38
N TYR A 98 8.08 2.88 -1.75
CA TYR A 98 7.16 4.01 -1.63
C TYR A 98 6.83 4.28 -0.17
N PHE A 99 6.81 5.55 0.19
CA PHE A 99 6.39 6.05 1.50
C PHE A 99 5.17 6.96 1.29
N PRO A 100 3.94 6.44 1.39
CA PRO A 100 2.74 7.24 1.21
C PRO A 100 2.67 8.40 2.19
N THR A 101 2.11 9.54 1.75
CA THR A 101 1.85 10.71 2.61
C THR A 101 0.35 10.95 2.75
N ASP A 102 -0.37 10.99 1.64
CA ASP A 102 -1.83 11.08 1.59
C ASP A 102 -2.48 10.03 0.67
N SER A 103 -1.67 9.16 0.06
CA SER A 103 -2.12 8.00 -0.72
C SER A 103 -2.19 6.74 0.14
N PHE A 104 -2.87 5.69 -0.37
CA PHE A 104 -2.82 4.36 0.22
C PHE A 104 -2.86 3.25 -0.83
N ILE A 105 -2.22 2.13 -0.51
CA ILE A 105 -1.89 1.05 -1.42
C ILE A 105 -2.38 -0.27 -0.82
N SER A 106 -3.21 -1.01 -1.56
CA SER A 106 -3.65 -2.35 -1.18
C SER A 106 -2.64 -3.42 -1.60
N LEU A 107 -2.44 -4.39 -0.72
CA LEU A 107 -1.67 -5.59 -0.98
C LEU A 107 -2.64 -6.75 -1.22
N LEU A 108 -2.61 -7.29 -2.44
CA LEU A 108 -3.55 -8.32 -2.90
C LEU A 108 -2.80 -9.63 -3.14
N THR A 109 -3.41 -10.75 -2.72
CA THR A 109 -3.00 -12.07 -3.21
C THR A 109 -3.54 -12.27 -4.62
N LEU A 110 -2.93 -13.19 -5.39
CA LEU A 110 -3.54 -13.70 -6.61
C LEU A 110 -4.04 -15.13 -6.38
N ILE A 111 -5.26 -15.41 -6.84
CA ILE A 111 -5.86 -16.75 -6.86
C ILE A 111 -6.09 -17.09 -8.35
N ASP A 112 -5.44 -18.12 -8.84
CA ASP A 112 -5.49 -18.53 -10.26
C ASP A 112 -5.17 -17.36 -11.23
N GLY A 113 -4.20 -16.52 -10.86
CA GLY A 113 -3.79 -15.36 -11.66
C GLY A 113 -4.76 -14.16 -11.64
N LYS A 114 -5.87 -14.26 -10.91
CA LYS A 114 -6.85 -13.16 -10.73
C LYS A 114 -6.67 -12.48 -9.40
N PRO A 115 -7.02 -11.20 -9.26
CA PRO A 115 -7.06 -10.53 -7.95
C PRO A 115 -7.92 -11.34 -6.98
N GLY A 116 -7.30 -11.72 -5.87
CA GLY A 116 -7.94 -12.49 -4.81
C GLY A 116 -8.28 -11.60 -3.61
N LEU A 117 -7.75 -11.97 -2.44
CA LEU A 117 -8.03 -11.29 -1.19
C LEU A 117 -7.07 -10.13 -0.95
N GLU A 118 -7.58 -9.01 -0.45
CA GLU A 118 -6.76 -7.97 0.17
C GLU A 118 -6.24 -8.49 1.52
N VAL A 119 -4.91 -8.48 1.66
CA VAL A 119 -4.23 -9.00 2.86
C VAL A 119 -3.53 -7.91 3.66
N GLY A 120 -3.54 -6.69 3.18
CA GLY A 120 -2.95 -5.54 3.86
C GLY A 120 -3.16 -4.24 3.12
N LEU A 121 -3.01 -3.16 3.85
CA LEU A 121 -3.06 -1.79 3.37
C LEU A 121 -1.80 -1.05 3.85
N VAL A 122 -1.25 -0.21 2.99
CA VAL A 122 -0.08 0.62 3.30
C VAL A 122 -0.49 2.08 3.10
N GLY A 123 -0.50 2.84 4.16
CA GLY A 123 -0.76 4.28 4.19
C GLY A 123 0.44 5.07 4.71
N SER A 124 0.16 6.27 5.22
CA SER A 124 1.19 7.19 5.74
C SER A 124 1.91 6.68 6.99
N GLU A 125 1.44 5.61 7.62
CA GLU A 125 2.05 4.97 8.78
C GLU A 125 3.22 4.04 8.43
N GLY A 126 3.34 3.64 7.15
CA GLY A 126 4.26 2.59 6.70
C GLY A 126 4.99 2.89 5.40
N MET A 127 5.44 1.81 4.77
CA MET A 127 6.10 1.85 3.47
C MET A 127 5.73 0.61 2.64
N LEU A 128 5.64 0.78 1.33
CA LEU A 128 5.61 -0.33 0.39
C LEU A 128 7.04 -0.73 0.02
N GLY A 129 7.38 -2.01 0.14
CA GLY A 129 8.72 -2.53 -0.15
C GLY A 129 9.53 -2.93 1.09
N ALA A 130 8.90 -3.07 2.25
CA ALA A 130 9.54 -3.49 3.50
C ALA A 130 10.28 -4.84 3.39
N HIS A 131 9.85 -5.75 2.50
CA HIS A 131 10.53 -7.02 2.25
C HIS A 131 12.00 -6.88 1.79
N LEU A 132 12.36 -5.72 1.22
CA LEU A 132 13.75 -5.42 0.87
C LEU A 132 14.67 -5.33 2.10
N ALA A 133 14.13 -4.91 3.26
CA ALA A 133 14.88 -4.88 4.51
C ALA A 133 15.21 -6.29 5.01
N LEU A 134 14.40 -7.29 4.63
CA LEU A 134 14.64 -8.71 4.92
C LEU A 134 15.54 -9.39 3.87
N GLY A 135 16.11 -8.63 2.93
CA GLY A 135 16.96 -9.17 1.85
C GLY A 135 16.17 -9.82 0.71
N VAL A 136 14.83 -9.78 0.75
CA VAL A 136 13.96 -10.37 -0.29
C VAL A 136 13.78 -9.36 -1.41
N GLY A 137 14.08 -9.75 -2.66
CA GLY A 137 14.04 -8.86 -3.82
C GLY A 137 12.70 -8.82 -4.57
N THR A 138 11.78 -9.73 -4.25
CA THR A 138 10.48 -9.90 -4.89
C THR A 138 9.39 -10.07 -3.84
N THR A 139 8.13 -9.88 -4.21
CA THR A 139 6.97 -10.14 -3.34
C THR A 139 5.98 -11.06 -4.03
N PRO A 140 5.27 -11.94 -3.31
CA PRO A 140 4.18 -12.73 -3.87
C PRO A 140 2.88 -11.92 -4.01
N LEU A 141 2.85 -10.66 -3.56
CA LEU A 141 1.68 -9.82 -3.54
C LEU A 141 1.69 -8.82 -4.70
N ARG A 142 0.51 -8.55 -5.25
CA ARG A 142 0.28 -7.39 -6.10
C ARG A 142 0.06 -6.17 -5.22
N ALA A 143 0.70 -5.04 -5.54
CA ALA A 143 0.44 -3.76 -4.88
C ALA A 143 -0.34 -2.86 -5.83
N LEU A 144 -1.54 -2.45 -5.41
CA LEU A 144 -2.49 -1.67 -6.18
C LEU A 144 -2.84 -0.37 -5.45
N VAL A 145 -2.78 0.77 -6.15
CA VAL A 145 -3.20 2.05 -5.59
C VAL A 145 -4.73 2.09 -5.45
N GLN A 146 -5.21 2.20 -4.22
CA GLN A 146 -6.63 2.33 -3.89
C GLN A 146 -7.02 3.77 -3.55
N GLY A 147 -6.10 4.54 -2.97
CA GLY A 147 -6.25 5.96 -2.75
C GLY A 147 -5.18 6.73 -3.52
N PRO A 148 -5.55 7.49 -4.57
CA PRO A 148 -4.61 8.35 -5.27
C PRO A 148 -4.10 9.45 -4.36
N GLY A 149 -2.88 9.92 -4.58
CA GLY A 149 -2.29 10.97 -3.74
C GLY A 149 -0.77 10.97 -3.77
N ALA A 150 -0.17 11.86 -2.97
CA ALA A 150 1.26 12.03 -2.90
C ALA A 150 1.97 10.89 -2.15
N THR A 151 3.16 10.57 -2.61
CA THR A 151 4.07 9.62 -1.97
C THR A 151 5.53 10.00 -2.26
N TRP A 152 6.43 9.65 -1.37
CA TRP A 152 7.85 9.64 -1.65
C TRP A 152 8.24 8.31 -2.27
N ARG A 153 8.98 8.35 -3.38
CA ARG A 153 9.50 7.17 -4.07
C ARG A 153 11.03 7.18 -4.05
N ILE A 154 11.65 6.02 -3.79
CA ILE A 154 13.11 5.84 -3.85
C ILE A 154 13.44 4.56 -4.64
N PRO A 155 14.48 4.55 -5.49
CA PRO A 155 14.96 3.33 -6.13
C PRO A 155 15.38 2.27 -5.10
N ALA A 156 15.00 1.00 -5.33
CA ALA A 156 15.28 -0.10 -4.41
C ALA A 156 16.77 -0.27 -4.10
N ALA A 157 17.65 0.01 -5.08
CA ALA A 157 19.09 -0.04 -4.87
C ALA A 157 19.59 1.03 -3.89
N ALA A 158 19.08 2.27 -4.03
CA ALA A 158 19.41 3.38 -3.13
C ALA A 158 18.91 3.11 -1.71
N PHE A 159 17.68 2.58 -1.60
CA PHE A 159 17.08 2.18 -0.31
C PHE A 159 17.93 1.10 0.40
N ARG A 160 18.35 0.06 -0.32
CA ARG A 160 19.24 -0.99 0.26
C ARG A 160 20.58 -0.44 0.73
N ALA A 161 21.18 0.47 -0.06
CA ALA A 161 22.43 1.13 0.34
C ALA A 161 22.24 1.96 1.61
N GLU A 162 21.12 2.68 1.72
CA GLU A 162 20.80 3.46 2.93
C GLU A 162 20.52 2.56 4.14
N LEU A 163 19.82 1.44 3.96
CA LEU A 163 19.63 0.44 5.03
C LEU A 163 20.97 -0.02 5.63
N THR A 164 21.97 -0.30 4.79
CA THR A 164 23.29 -0.74 5.27
C THR A 164 23.99 0.35 6.08
N ARG A 165 23.68 1.63 5.85
CA ARG A 165 24.36 2.78 6.47
C ARG A 165 23.63 3.32 7.70
N SER A 166 22.30 3.17 7.76
CA SER A 166 21.46 3.78 8.79
C SER A 166 20.91 2.75 9.78
N VAL A 167 21.58 2.60 10.92
CA VAL A 167 21.07 1.79 12.04
C VAL A 167 19.71 2.28 12.53
N PRO A 168 19.40 3.59 12.61
CA PRO A 168 18.07 4.07 12.97
C PRO A 168 16.99 3.60 11.99
N LEU A 169 17.26 3.58 10.68
CA LEU A 169 16.32 3.08 9.68
C LEU A 169 16.06 1.59 9.86
N GLN A 170 17.12 0.78 10.04
CA GLN A 170 16.97 -0.65 10.33
C GLN A 170 16.07 -0.88 11.56
N ARG A 171 16.37 -0.23 12.69
CA ARG A 171 15.58 -0.36 13.92
C ARG A 171 14.13 0.09 13.78
N CYS A 172 13.87 1.04 12.88
CA CYS A 172 12.51 1.50 12.60
C CYS A 172 11.69 0.45 11.87
N LEU A 173 12.33 -0.36 11.03
CA LEU A 173 11.70 -1.43 10.24
C LEU A 173 11.60 -2.77 10.99
N ASP A 174 12.41 -2.98 12.04
CA ASP A 174 12.39 -4.19 12.87
C ASP A 174 11.27 -4.21 13.92
N ARG A 175 10.47 -3.15 14.02
CA ARG A 175 9.37 -2.99 14.99
C ARG A 175 8.01 -3.30 14.38
#